data_c6886278e5fe22b8af124528affcf3ba
#
_entry.id   c6886278e5fe22b8af124528affcf3ba
#
_cell.length_a   1.000
_cell.length_b   1.000
_cell.length_c   1.000
_cell.angle_alpha   90.00
_cell.angle_beta   90.00
_cell.angle_gamma   90.00
#
_symmetry.space_group_name_H-M   'P 1'
#
loop_
_entity.id
_entity.type
_entity.pdbx_description
1 polymer ?
#
loop_
_entity_poly.entity_id
_entity_poly.type
_entity_poly.pdbx_seq_one_letter_code
_entity_poly.pdbx_strand_id
1 'polypeptide(L)'
;VCRFIILIDYNINIKMKKIIQFIIITLIGLIVNIHQVFADEKIKIGLIVPLSGQYKGIGNSILKATRLAINKINNSKLIIVPRDTKSDPKTTLKVSKELQEKGIKIIIGPVFNKNLVYLEELKDVTFLSLSNTNINNPGNVISGGINAISQIKAIKKFQEYNKIERSILLVPNSEFKSEIEDAVAQTKIKLKDKFIYDTDPTVLTSQIEKITRYSQRKQNLEDEIKRLENSNEVNKEKKISNLEKRDTLGGINFDSVIIADFDESLKSVATSLLYTDVSSNRVNYITLNQWFDKSILKEENLQPIYFPSINKKNYDNFVSEYFNIYNEYPNQISFLSFDLVGLVYFLIYKNDFIINNKIFYKKNKFKGKIGIFEINKNEISHILNFYVAENNSFKKIF
;
A
#
# COMPACT_ATOMS: atom_id res chain seq x y z
N VAL A 1 -41.04 79.24 31.38
CA VAL A 1 -40.80 78.58 30.03
C VAL A 1 -39.42 77.91 30.00
N CYS A 2 -38.31 78.53 30.45
CA CYS A 2 -36.98 77.91 30.40
C CYS A 2 -36.81 76.61 31.23
N ARG A 3 -37.45 76.48 32.40
CA ARG A 3 -37.37 75.27 33.24
C ARG A 3 -38.11 74.08 32.63
N PHE A 4 -39.11 74.30 31.81
CA PHE A 4 -39.86 73.22 31.16
C PHE A 4 -39.13 72.64 29.94
N ILE A 5 -38.41 73.48 29.23
CA ILE A 5 -37.60 73.04 28.04
C ILE A 5 -36.40 72.21 28.50
N ILE A 6 -35.71 72.57 29.59
CA ILE A 6 -34.57 71.80 30.14
C ILE A 6 -35.02 70.41 30.67
N LEU A 7 -36.23 70.30 31.25
CA LEU A 7 -36.78 69.03 31.72
C LEU A 7 -37.19 68.08 30.54
N ILE A 8 -37.66 68.64 29.44
CA ILE A 8 -38.00 67.86 28.24
C ILE A 8 -36.72 67.36 27.55
N ASP A 9 -35.72 68.21 27.41
CA ASP A 9 -34.40 67.80 26.82
C ASP A 9 -33.71 66.75 27.71
N TYR A 10 -33.75 66.87 29.02
CA TYR A 10 -33.17 65.87 29.94
C TYR A 10 -33.89 64.50 29.84
N ASN A 11 -35.21 64.49 29.74
CA ASN A 11 -36.00 63.27 29.60
C ASN A 11 -35.82 62.59 28.21
N ILE A 12 -35.67 63.39 27.17
CA ILE A 12 -35.37 62.87 25.82
C ILE A 12 -34.00 62.27 25.81
N ASN A 13 -32.98 62.88 26.43
CA ASN A 13 -31.59 62.34 26.50
C ASN A 13 -31.53 61.05 27.32
N ILE A 14 -32.32 60.93 28.40
CA ILE A 14 -32.41 59.70 29.19
C ILE A 14 -33.05 58.53 28.36
N LYS A 15 -34.16 58.86 27.67
CA LYS A 15 -34.83 57.88 26.80
C LYS A 15 -33.92 57.42 25.64
N MET A 16 -33.23 58.37 25.00
CA MET A 16 -32.23 58.03 23.94
C MET A 16 -31.11 57.17 24.49
N LYS A 17 -30.53 57.48 25.64
CA LYS A 17 -29.49 56.67 26.27
C LYS A 17 -29.96 55.21 26.56
N LYS A 18 -31.19 55.05 27.07
CA LYS A 18 -31.76 53.71 27.30
C LYS A 18 -32.01 52.94 26.03
N ILE A 19 -32.42 53.56 24.93
CA ILE A 19 -32.61 52.95 23.63
C ILE A 19 -31.28 52.53 23.07
N ILE A 20 -30.21 53.33 23.13
CA ILE A 20 -28.87 53.03 22.69
C ILE A 20 -28.29 51.86 23.50
N GLN A 21 -28.46 51.84 24.82
CA GLN A 21 -28.03 50.71 25.66
C GLN A 21 -28.75 49.40 25.27
N PHE A 22 -30.06 49.46 25.01
CA PHE A 22 -30.82 48.28 24.58
C PHE A 22 -30.35 47.74 23.22
N ILE A 23 -30.05 48.63 22.26
CA ILE A 23 -29.50 48.26 20.95
C ILE A 23 -28.11 47.62 21.11
N ILE A 24 -27.24 48.17 21.96
CA ILE A 24 -25.91 47.61 22.22
C ILE A 24 -26.03 46.24 22.87
N ILE A 25 -26.90 46.03 23.84
CA ILE A 25 -27.10 44.73 24.50
C ILE A 25 -27.64 43.69 23.51
N THR A 26 -28.59 44.08 22.63
CA THR A 26 -29.11 43.18 21.59
C THR A 26 -28.05 42.85 20.54
N LEU A 27 -27.22 43.82 20.16
CA LEU A 27 -26.09 43.56 19.22
C LEU A 27 -25.06 42.64 19.83
N ILE A 28 -24.68 42.81 21.09
CA ILE A 28 -23.77 41.93 21.82
C ILE A 28 -24.38 40.54 21.94
N GLY A 29 -25.66 40.42 22.25
CA GLY A 29 -26.37 39.13 22.27
C GLY A 29 -26.40 38.41 20.93
N LEU A 30 -26.54 39.13 19.82
CA LEU A 30 -26.44 38.59 18.47
C LEU A 30 -25.03 38.11 18.14
N ILE A 31 -24.00 38.89 18.48
CA ILE A 31 -22.58 38.54 18.25
C ILE A 31 -22.19 37.27 19.05
N VAL A 32 -22.64 37.17 20.31
CA VAL A 32 -22.39 35.97 21.14
C VAL A 32 -23.04 34.71 20.55
N ASN A 33 -24.28 34.83 20.04
CA ASN A 33 -24.94 33.69 19.38
C ASN A 33 -24.28 33.29 18.06
N ILE A 34 -23.74 34.23 17.28
CA ILE A 34 -23.00 33.94 16.06
C ILE A 34 -21.70 33.17 16.39
N HIS A 35 -21.00 33.52 17.48
CA HIS A 35 -19.79 32.81 17.91
C HIS A 35 -20.07 31.36 18.38
N GLN A 36 -21.22 31.08 18.97
CA GLN A 36 -21.60 29.72 19.38
C GLN A 36 -21.96 28.81 18.20
N VAL A 37 -22.47 29.36 17.10
CA VAL A 37 -22.81 28.55 15.90
C VAL A 37 -21.58 28.08 15.13
N PHE A 38 -20.43 28.78 15.23
CA PHE A 38 -19.19 28.38 14.58
C PHE A 38 -18.28 27.47 15.45
N ALA A 39 -18.65 27.16 16.65
CA ALA A 39 -17.75 26.65 17.68
C ALA A 39 -17.80 25.14 17.90
N ASP A 40 -18.12 24.27 16.97
CA ASP A 40 -17.78 22.83 17.16
C ASP A 40 -18.19 21.86 16.04
N GLU A 41 -17.92 22.20 14.79
CA GLU A 41 -18.20 21.24 13.73
C GLU A 41 -17.14 20.13 13.77
N LYS A 42 -17.55 18.95 14.28
CA LYS A 42 -16.70 17.78 14.38
C LYS A 42 -16.42 17.20 12.99
N ILE A 43 -15.16 16.96 12.70
CA ILE A 43 -14.70 16.32 11.47
C ILE A 43 -15.00 14.82 11.58
N LYS A 44 -16.03 14.36 10.88
CA LYS A 44 -16.41 12.95 10.87
C LYS A 44 -15.81 12.26 9.66
N ILE A 45 -15.06 11.19 9.89
CA ILE A 45 -14.52 10.30 8.86
C ILE A 45 -15.16 8.93 9.05
N GLY A 46 -15.68 8.34 7.98
CA GLY A 46 -16.20 6.99 8.00
C GLY A 46 -15.07 5.96 8.02
N LEU A 47 -15.30 4.83 8.67
CA LEU A 47 -14.43 3.66 8.59
C LEU A 47 -15.30 2.43 8.28
N ILE A 48 -15.11 1.83 7.12
CA ILE A 48 -15.88 0.65 6.70
C ILE A 48 -14.95 -0.55 6.56
N VAL A 49 -15.09 -1.50 7.48
CA VAL A 49 -14.22 -2.69 7.61
C VAL A 49 -15.05 -3.89 8.06
N PRO A 50 -14.59 -5.14 7.84
CA PRO A 50 -15.30 -6.33 8.32
C PRO A 50 -15.12 -6.47 9.83
N LEU A 51 -16.13 -6.10 10.62
CA LEU A 51 -16.10 -6.25 12.09
C LEU A 51 -16.76 -7.54 12.56
N SER A 52 -17.34 -8.30 11.65
CA SER A 52 -17.92 -9.63 11.88
C SER A 52 -17.55 -10.62 10.77
N GLY A 53 -17.86 -11.91 10.97
CA GLY A 53 -17.58 -12.98 10.01
C GLY A 53 -16.11 -13.39 9.93
N GLN A 54 -15.74 -14.06 8.83
CA GLN A 54 -14.43 -14.67 8.62
C GLN A 54 -13.26 -13.68 8.76
N TYR A 55 -13.42 -12.43 8.33
CA TYR A 55 -12.38 -11.41 8.30
C TYR A 55 -12.43 -10.44 9.49
N LYS A 56 -13.18 -10.79 10.56
CA LYS A 56 -13.31 -9.97 11.76
C LYS A 56 -11.97 -9.57 12.38
N GLY A 57 -10.98 -10.48 12.37
CA GLY A 57 -9.64 -10.21 12.90
C GLY A 57 -8.95 -9.05 12.18
N ILE A 58 -9.02 -9.03 10.85
CA ILE A 58 -8.48 -7.95 10.02
C ILE A 58 -9.18 -6.62 10.33
N GLY A 59 -10.53 -6.62 10.34
CA GLY A 59 -11.31 -5.42 10.61
C GLY A 59 -11.07 -4.83 12.00
N ASN A 60 -10.98 -5.67 13.03
CA ASN A 60 -10.67 -5.23 14.38
C ASN A 60 -9.26 -4.66 14.49
N SER A 61 -8.28 -5.27 13.83
CA SER A 61 -6.92 -4.75 13.81
C SER A 61 -6.84 -3.36 13.14
N ILE A 62 -7.55 -3.17 12.03
CA ILE A 62 -7.68 -1.89 11.34
C ILE A 62 -8.35 -0.85 12.24
N LEU A 63 -9.46 -1.19 12.91
CA LEU A 63 -10.16 -0.29 13.83
C LEU A 63 -9.26 0.17 14.99
N LYS A 64 -8.48 -0.75 15.57
CA LYS A 64 -7.53 -0.44 16.65
C LYS A 64 -6.40 0.46 16.15
N ALA A 65 -5.83 0.20 14.98
CA ALA A 65 -4.81 1.06 14.37
C ALA A 65 -5.35 2.46 14.05
N THR A 66 -6.59 2.55 13.57
CA THR A 66 -7.29 3.82 13.34
C THR A 66 -7.46 4.62 14.63
N ARG A 67 -7.86 3.97 15.74
CA ARG A 67 -7.95 4.62 17.07
C ARG A 67 -6.59 5.11 17.56
N LEU A 68 -5.55 4.31 17.34
CA LEU A 68 -4.18 4.70 17.68
C LEU A 68 -3.75 5.95 16.92
N ALA A 69 -4.08 6.06 15.63
CA ALA A 69 -3.80 7.25 14.81
C ALA A 69 -4.51 8.50 15.35
N ILE A 70 -5.81 8.38 15.70
CA ILE A 70 -6.59 9.50 16.26
C ILE A 70 -6.02 9.97 17.59
N ASN A 71 -5.67 9.03 18.47
CA ASN A 71 -5.07 9.38 19.75
C ASN A 71 -3.75 10.13 19.57
N LYS A 72 -2.97 9.78 18.54
CA LYS A 72 -1.73 10.51 18.22
C LYS A 72 -1.93 11.88 17.61
N ILE A 73 -2.95 12.05 16.78
CA ILE A 73 -3.32 13.34 16.21
C ILE A 73 -3.78 14.29 17.34
N ASN A 74 -4.38 13.72 18.40
CA ASN A 74 -4.82 14.44 19.60
C ASN A 74 -5.66 15.70 19.29
N ASN A 75 -6.58 15.56 18.32
CA ASN A 75 -7.52 16.62 17.97
C ASN A 75 -8.95 16.15 18.31
N SER A 76 -9.56 16.77 19.32
CA SER A 76 -10.90 16.43 19.82
C SER A 76 -12.02 16.62 18.79
N LYS A 77 -11.77 17.38 17.73
CA LYS A 77 -12.73 17.57 16.62
C LYS A 77 -12.76 16.38 15.65
N LEU A 78 -11.72 15.54 15.62
CA LEU A 78 -11.66 14.39 14.70
C LEU A 78 -12.37 13.19 15.28
N ILE A 79 -13.39 12.70 14.58
CA ILE A 79 -14.18 11.52 14.97
C ILE A 79 -14.19 10.49 13.86
N ILE A 80 -13.92 9.23 14.21
CA ILE A 80 -14.14 8.09 13.33
C ILE A 80 -15.49 7.44 13.62
N VAL A 81 -16.23 7.17 12.54
CA VAL A 81 -17.53 6.50 12.59
C VAL A 81 -17.40 5.11 11.95
N PRO A 82 -17.16 4.04 12.73
CA PRO A 82 -16.96 2.70 12.17
C PRO A 82 -18.29 2.05 11.76
N ARG A 83 -18.25 1.22 10.70
CA ARG A 83 -19.35 0.38 10.22
C ARG A 83 -18.82 -0.97 9.79
N ASP A 84 -19.62 -2.00 10.04
CA ASP A 84 -19.33 -3.38 9.66
C ASP A 84 -19.77 -3.65 8.23
N THR A 85 -18.82 -3.98 7.35
CA THR A 85 -19.11 -4.38 5.97
C THR A 85 -19.46 -5.86 5.82
N LYS A 86 -19.21 -6.68 6.84
CA LYS A 86 -19.28 -8.15 6.77
C LYS A 86 -18.52 -8.75 5.60
N SER A 87 -17.62 -7.96 4.96
CA SER A 87 -16.94 -8.31 3.71
C SER A 87 -17.89 -8.62 2.53
N ASP A 88 -19.11 -8.06 2.58
CA ASP A 88 -20.16 -8.22 1.58
C ASP A 88 -20.39 -6.91 0.81
N PRO A 89 -20.41 -6.93 -0.53
CA PRO A 89 -20.56 -5.73 -1.35
C PRO A 89 -21.87 -4.95 -1.10
N LYS A 90 -23.00 -5.66 -0.94
CA LYS A 90 -24.31 -5.03 -0.70
C LYS A 90 -24.36 -4.38 0.67
N THR A 91 -23.83 -5.05 1.69
CA THR A 91 -23.72 -4.51 3.04
C THR A 91 -22.78 -3.29 3.04
N THR A 92 -21.67 -3.36 2.31
CA THR A 92 -20.73 -2.25 2.16
C THR A 92 -21.43 -1.00 1.59
N LEU A 93 -22.20 -1.14 0.51
CA LEU A 93 -22.98 -0.05 -0.04
C LEU A 93 -24.00 0.50 0.98
N LYS A 94 -24.76 -0.38 1.66
CA LYS A 94 -25.76 0.00 2.64
C LYS A 94 -25.16 0.87 3.76
N VAL A 95 -24.09 0.41 4.39
CA VAL A 95 -23.46 1.16 5.50
C VAL A 95 -22.78 2.43 5.02
N SER A 96 -22.34 2.48 3.75
CA SER A 96 -21.79 3.69 3.15
C SER A 96 -22.88 4.74 2.92
N LYS A 97 -24.09 4.34 2.48
CA LYS A 97 -25.26 5.24 2.41
C LYS A 97 -25.64 5.82 3.76
N GLU A 98 -25.67 4.98 4.82
CA GLU A 98 -25.91 5.44 6.20
C GLU A 98 -24.88 6.49 6.67
N LEU A 99 -23.62 6.37 6.25
CA LEU A 99 -22.57 7.34 6.57
C LEU A 99 -22.74 8.63 5.76
N GLN A 100 -23.10 8.54 4.47
CA GLN A 100 -23.40 9.70 3.62
C GLN A 100 -24.58 10.53 4.17
N GLU A 101 -25.66 9.87 4.60
CA GLU A 101 -26.82 10.51 5.22
C GLU A 101 -26.47 11.27 6.50
N LYS A 102 -25.41 10.86 7.20
CA LYS A 102 -24.82 11.57 8.35
C LYS A 102 -23.86 12.70 7.97
N GLY A 103 -23.81 13.06 6.68
CA GLY A 103 -22.95 14.12 6.15
C GLY A 103 -21.47 13.74 6.01
N ILE A 104 -21.12 12.44 6.07
CA ILE A 104 -19.73 11.99 5.95
C ILE A 104 -19.34 11.91 4.47
N LYS A 105 -18.34 12.68 4.08
CA LYS A 105 -17.84 12.78 2.69
C LYS A 105 -16.57 12.01 2.43
N ILE A 106 -15.85 11.56 3.46
CA ILE A 106 -14.61 10.78 3.35
C ILE A 106 -14.77 9.53 4.17
N ILE A 107 -14.53 8.38 3.54
CA ILE A 107 -14.64 7.07 4.16
C ILE A 107 -13.34 6.29 3.91
N ILE A 108 -12.70 5.80 4.96
CA ILE A 108 -11.56 4.88 4.89
C ILE A 108 -12.10 3.45 4.80
N GLY A 109 -11.59 2.69 3.83
CA GLY A 109 -12.10 1.38 3.44
C GLY A 109 -12.89 1.43 2.12
N PRO A 110 -13.40 0.30 1.67
CA PRO A 110 -13.31 -1.04 2.26
C PRO A 110 -11.92 -1.67 2.13
N VAL A 111 -11.78 -2.89 2.70
CA VAL A 111 -10.51 -3.63 2.67
C VAL A 111 -10.31 -4.36 1.35
N PHE A 112 -11.34 -5.04 0.86
CA PHE A 112 -11.26 -5.94 -0.27
C PHE A 112 -11.83 -5.31 -1.54
N ASN A 113 -11.16 -5.55 -2.66
CA ASN A 113 -11.54 -5.02 -3.98
C ASN A 113 -12.97 -5.39 -4.37
N LYS A 114 -13.41 -6.63 -4.13
CA LYS A 114 -14.78 -7.07 -4.42
C LYS A 114 -15.88 -6.19 -3.82
N ASN A 115 -15.57 -5.47 -2.74
CA ASN A 115 -16.52 -4.60 -2.04
C ASN A 115 -16.62 -3.19 -2.67
N LEU A 116 -15.85 -2.88 -3.71
CA LEU A 116 -15.86 -1.58 -4.38
C LEU A 116 -16.99 -1.44 -5.40
N VAL A 117 -17.50 -2.53 -5.90
CA VAL A 117 -18.32 -2.64 -7.13
C VAL A 117 -19.57 -1.74 -7.18
N TYR A 118 -20.18 -1.42 -6.04
CA TYR A 118 -21.39 -0.59 -5.99
C TYR A 118 -21.12 0.85 -5.48
N LEU A 119 -19.88 1.18 -5.12
CA LEU A 119 -19.59 2.46 -4.47
C LEU A 119 -19.67 3.65 -5.41
N GLU A 120 -19.66 3.44 -6.72
CA GLU A 120 -19.85 4.48 -7.72
C GLU A 120 -21.21 5.20 -7.61
N GLU A 121 -22.22 4.55 -6.99
CA GLU A 121 -23.51 5.19 -6.71
C GLU A 121 -23.38 6.43 -5.79
N LEU A 122 -22.35 6.50 -4.96
CA LEU A 122 -22.13 7.52 -3.94
C LEU A 122 -21.13 8.61 -4.40
N LYS A 123 -21.47 9.31 -5.49
CA LYS A 123 -20.56 10.27 -6.17
C LYS A 123 -20.00 11.40 -5.28
N ASP A 124 -20.73 11.78 -4.23
CA ASP A 124 -20.31 12.83 -3.30
C ASP A 124 -19.41 12.33 -2.15
N VAL A 125 -19.14 11.02 -2.10
CA VAL A 125 -18.30 10.38 -1.10
C VAL A 125 -16.99 9.93 -1.74
N THR A 126 -15.86 10.27 -1.12
CA THR A 126 -14.55 9.75 -1.50
C THR A 126 -14.19 8.58 -0.59
N PHE A 127 -13.89 7.44 -1.19
CA PHE A 127 -13.45 6.25 -0.50
C PHE A 127 -11.92 6.10 -0.60
N LEU A 128 -11.27 5.92 0.53
CA LEU A 128 -9.86 5.55 0.62
C LEU A 128 -9.78 4.05 0.91
N SER A 129 -9.81 3.25 -0.14
CA SER A 129 -9.75 1.78 -0.03
C SER A 129 -8.39 1.33 0.50
N LEU A 130 -8.39 0.28 1.32
CA LEU A 130 -7.18 -0.40 1.77
C LEU A 130 -6.68 -1.46 0.76
N SER A 131 -7.41 -1.64 -0.34
CA SER A 131 -7.00 -2.48 -1.46
C SER A 131 -5.75 -1.95 -2.14
N ASN A 132 -4.94 -2.85 -2.68
CA ASN A 132 -3.77 -2.53 -3.51
C ASN A 132 -4.07 -2.46 -5.01
N THR A 133 -5.31 -2.69 -5.39
CA THR A 133 -5.79 -2.68 -6.79
C THR A 133 -6.15 -1.26 -7.23
N ASN A 134 -5.67 -0.87 -8.43
CA ASN A 134 -5.99 0.41 -9.07
C ASN A 134 -6.84 0.23 -10.34
N ILE A 135 -6.88 -0.97 -10.90
CA ILE A 135 -7.60 -1.25 -12.16
C ILE A 135 -9.10 -1.35 -11.90
N ASN A 136 -9.89 -0.71 -12.76
CA ASN A 136 -11.36 -0.74 -12.73
C ASN A 136 -11.99 -0.24 -11.42
N ASN A 137 -11.31 0.60 -10.67
CA ASN A 137 -11.90 1.22 -9.48
C ASN A 137 -12.96 2.25 -9.89
N PRO A 138 -14.07 2.36 -9.14
CA PRO A 138 -14.99 3.48 -9.26
C PRO A 138 -14.26 4.83 -9.15
N GLY A 139 -14.72 5.85 -9.89
CA GLY A 139 -14.05 7.16 -9.96
C GLY A 139 -13.96 7.93 -8.64
N ASN A 140 -14.76 7.56 -7.65
CA ASN A 140 -14.76 8.09 -6.29
C ASN A 140 -13.97 7.24 -5.29
N VAL A 141 -13.26 6.20 -5.75
CA VAL A 141 -12.41 5.31 -4.94
C VAL A 141 -10.95 5.57 -5.24
N ILE A 142 -10.19 5.78 -4.20
CA ILE A 142 -8.73 5.96 -4.22
C ILE A 142 -8.11 4.78 -3.48
N SER A 143 -7.28 3.99 -4.15
CA SER A 143 -6.56 2.90 -3.49
C SER A 143 -5.41 3.43 -2.65
N GLY A 144 -5.47 3.17 -1.34
CA GLY A 144 -4.43 3.52 -0.37
C GLY A 144 -3.44 2.39 -0.11
N GLY A 145 -3.66 1.19 -0.65
CA GLY A 145 -2.77 0.05 -0.52
C GLY A 145 -1.47 0.20 -1.32
N ILE A 146 -0.50 -0.67 -1.03
CA ILE A 146 0.76 -0.71 -1.78
C ILE A 146 0.50 -1.39 -3.13
N ASN A 147 0.28 -0.58 -4.16
CA ASN A 147 -0.08 -1.04 -5.49
C ASN A 147 1.13 -1.53 -6.31
N ALA A 148 0.86 -2.24 -7.40
CA ALA A 148 1.88 -2.79 -8.29
C ALA A 148 2.80 -1.70 -8.87
N ILE A 149 2.26 -0.53 -9.24
CA ILE A 149 3.04 0.59 -9.80
C ILE A 149 4.13 1.04 -8.82
N SER A 150 3.79 1.20 -7.54
CA SER A 150 4.75 1.60 -6.50
C SER A 150 5.87 0.57 -6.33
N GLN A 151 5.52 -0.71 -6.41
CA GLN A 151 6.47 -1.83 -6.28
C GLN A 151 7.39 -1.92 -7.50
N ILE A 152 6.84 -1.89 -8.71
CA ILE A 152 7.63 -1.95 -9.95
C ILE A 152 8.52 -0.70 -10.09
N LYS A 153 8.09 0.50 -9.67
CA LYS A 153 8.96 1.69 -9.59
C LYS A 153 10.17 1.45 -8.69
N ALA A 154 9.98 0.83 -7.53
CA ALA A 154 11.07 0.54 -6.62
C ALA A 154 12.02 -0.55 -7.18
N ILE A 155 11.48 -1.58 -7.86
CA ILE A 155 12.28 -2.60 -8.55
C ILE A 155 13.10 -1.97 -9.67
N LYS A 156 12.51 -1.09 -10.49
CA LYS A 156 13.23 -0.34 -11.53
C LYS A 156 14.40 0.43 -10.95
N LYS A 157 14.19 1.15 -9.84
CA LYS A 157 15.26 1.87 -9.15
C LYS A 157 16.36 0.93 -8.66
N PHE A 158 16.01 -0.26 -8.18
CA PHE A 158 16.99 -1.28 -7.77
C PHE A 158 17.82 -1.78 -8.96
N GLN A 159 17.19 -2.03 -10.14
CA GLN A 159 17.90 -2.39 -11.36
C GLN A 159 18.90 -1.30 -11.77
N GLU A 160 18.47 -0.04 -11.76
CA GLU A 160 19.32 1.11 -12.10
C GLU A 160 20.50 1.24 -11.12
N TYR A 161 20.26 1.10 -9.82
CA TYR A 161 21.27 1.16 -8.76
C TYR A 161 22.34 0.06 -8.90
N ASN A 162 21.93 -1.17 -9.25
CA ASN A 162 22.83 -2.32 -9.39
C ASN A 162 23.28 -2.55 -10.83
N LYS A 163 22.93 -1.69 -11.78
CA LYS A 163 23.28 -1.80 -13.21
C LYS A 163 22.84 -3.15 -13.82
N ILE A 164 21.65 -3.63 -13.42
CA ILE A 164 21.05 -4.86 -13.94
C ILE A 164 20.41 -4.56 -15.30
N GLU A 165 20.85 -5.22 -16.36
CA GLU A 165 20.39 -4.92 -17.72
C GLU A 165 19.43 -5.98 -18.28
N ARG A 166 19.58 -7.24 -17.86
CA ARG A 166 18.86 -8.37 -18.43
C ARG A 166 17.96 -9.02 -17.40
N SER A 167 16.85 -8.39 -17.08
CA SER A 167 15.84 -8.93 -16.18
C SER A 167 14.74 -9.65 -16.94
N ILE A 168 14.35 -10.82 -16.49
CA ILE A 168 13.09 -11.45 -16.90
C ILE A 168 12.04 -11.24 -15.82
N LEU A 169 10.75 -11.17 -16.24
CA LEU A 169 9.62 -11.05 -15.35
C LEU A 169 8.74 -12.30 -15.45
N LEU A 170 8.53 -12.96 -14.33
CA LEU A 170 7.62 -14.09 -14.18
C LEU A 170 6.34 -13.62 -13.51
N VAL A 171 5.20 -13.78 -14.18
CA VAL A 171 3.89 -13.36 -13.71
C VAL A 171 2.97 -14.57 -13.62
N PRO A 172 2.32 -14.85 -12.48
CA PRO A 172 1.36 -15.93 -12.40
C PRO A 172 0.12 -15.62 -13.26
N ASN A 173 -0.45 -16.66 -13.85
CA ASN A 173 -1.73 -16.56 -14.56
C ASN A 173 -2.90 -16.47 -13.55
N SER A 174 -3.05 -15.31 -12.94
CA SER A 174 -4.00 -15.00 -11.87
C SER A 174 -4.73 -13.68 -12.13
N GLU A 175 -5.71 -13.34 -11.30
CA GLU A 175 -6.41 -12.05 -11.36
C GLU A 175 -5.45 -10.85 -11.21
N PHE A 176 -4.34 -11.02 -10.51
CA PHE A 176 -3.34 -9.96 -10.29
C PHE A 176 -2.46 -9.67 -11.51
N LYS A 177 -2.50 -10.51 -12.55
CA LYS A 177 -1.68 -10.36 -13.77
C LYS A 177 -1.86 -9.00 -14.43
N SER A 178 -3.09 -8.54 -14.59
CA SER A 178 -3.41 -7.26 -15.25
C SER A 178 -2.81 -6.07 -14.51
N GLU A 179 -2.77 -6.09 -13.17
CA GLU A 179 -2.13 -5.06 -12.34
C GLU A 179 -0.63 -4.96 -12.58
N ILE A 180 0.05 -6.11 -12.71
CA ILE A 180 1.49 -6.15 -13.01
C ILE A 180 1.77 -5.66 -14.42
N GLU A 181 0.98 -6.08 -15.40
CA GLU A 181 1.14 -5.67 -16.81
C GLU A 181 0.96 -4.17 -16.97
N ASP A 182 -0.05 -3.59 -16.33
CA ASP A 182 -0.28 -2.14 -16.31
C ASP A 182 0.87 -1.40 -15.62
N ALA A 183 1.34 -1.89 -14.47
CA ALA A 183 2.48 -1.31 -13.76
C ALA A 183 3.77 -1.35 -14.59
N VAL A 184 4.03 -2.41 -15.32
CA VAL A 184 5.16 -2.53 -16.26
C VAL A 184 5.05 -1.49 -17.37
N ALA A 185 3.86 -1.36 -17.97
CA ALA A 185 3.63 -0.39 -19.04
C ALA A 185 3.83 1.06 -18.57
N GLN A 186 3.25 1.41 -17.42
CA GLN A 186 3.33 2.76 -16.86
C GLN A 186 4.74 3.14 -16.38
N THR A 187 5.46 2.22 -15.75
CA THR A 187 6.81 2.49 -15.21
C THR A 187 7.89 2.43 -16.27
N LYS A 188 7.64 1.80 -17.42
CA LYS A 188 8.63 1.56 -18.48
C LYS A 188 9.90 0.91 -17.91
N ILE A 189 9.73 -0.06 -17.02
CA ILE A 189 10.85 -0.86 -16.51
C ILE A 189 11.50 -1.64 -17.65
N LYS A 190 12.83 -1.70 -17.67
CA LYS A 190 13.54 -2.50 -18.69
C LYS A 190 13.44 -3.97 -18.36
N LEU A 191 12.81 -4.71 -19.23
CA LEU A 191 12.73 -6.16 -19.17
C LEU A 191 13.33 -6.75 -20.45
N LYS A 192 14.08 -7.83 -20.31
CA LYS A 192 14.53 -8.63 -21.45
C LYS A 192 13.35 -9.41 -22.02
N ASP A 193 12.63 -10.13 -21.13
CA ASP A 193 11.48 -10.94 -21.49
C ASP A 193 10.44 -10.93 -20.36
N LYS A 194 9.19 -11.22 -20.70
CA LYS A 194 8.09 -11.42 -19.76
C LYS A 194 7.44 -12.77 -20.04
N PHE A 195 7.25 -13.58 -19.01
CA PHE A 195 6.62 -14.89 -19.07
C PHE A 195 5.45 -14.98 -18.12
N ILE A 196 4.35 -15.53 -18.62
CA ILE A 196 3.18 -15.87 -17.82
C ILE A 196 3.26 -17.36 -17.54
N TYR A 197 3.17 -17.74 -16.27
CA TYR A 197 3.28 -19.13 -15.87
C TYR A 197 2.00 -19.62 -15.17
N ASP A 198 1.79 -20.93 -15.24
CA ASP A 198 0.73 -21.62 -14.51
C ASP A 198 1.21 -21.91 -13.08
N THR A 199 0.33 -21.77 -12.11
CA THR A 199 0.64 -22.03 -10.70
C THR A 199 0.60 -23.53 -10.34
N ASP A 200 0.13 -24.41 -11.24
CA ASP A 200 0.28 -25.86 -11.06
C ASP A 200 1.77 -26.23 -11.08
N PRO A 201 2.31 -26.85 -10.01
CA PRO A 201 3.75 -27.11 -9.89
C PRO A 201 4.34 -27.95 -11.03
N THR A 202 3.56 -28.87 -11.60
CA THR A 202 4.02 -29.73 -12.71
C THR A 202 4.19 -28.94 -13.99
N VAL A 203 3.20 -28.09 -14.30
CA VAL A 203 3.22 -27.20 -15.47
C VAL A 203 4.29 -26.14 -15.29
N LEU A 204 4.36 -25.52 -14.10
CA LEU A 204 5.35 -24.51 -13.74
C LEU A 204 6.77 -25.00 -14.01
N THR A 205 7.15 -26.17 -13.49
CA THR A 205 8.52 -26.72 -13.66
C THR A 205 8.85 -26.85 -15.14
N SER A 206 7.97 -27.41 -15.96
CA SER A 206 8.17 -27.54 -17.42
C SER A 206 8.32 -26.17 -18.11
N GLN A 207 7.58 -25.16 -17.67
CA GLN A 207 7.71 -23.79 -18.19
C GLN A 207 9.05 -23.16 -17.81
N ILE A 208 9.51 -23.34 -16.57
CA ILE A 208 10.81 -22.83 -16.09
C ILE A 208 11.97 -23.54 -16.82
N GLU A 209 11.88 -24.86 -17.10
CA GLU A 209 12.87 -25.57 -17.92
C GLU A 209 13.04 -24.91 -19.29
N LYS A 210 11.94 -24.54 -19.95
CA LYS A 210 11.98 -23.85 -21.26
C LYS A 210 12.61 -22.47 -21.16
N ILE A 211 12.19 -21.66 -20.16
CA ILE A 211 12.70 -20.31 -19.93
C ILE A 211 14.20 -20.31 -19.65
N THR A 212 14.68 -21.27 -18.87
CA THR A 212 16.08 -21.42 -18.50
C THR A 212 16.91 -22.18 -19.50
N ARG A 213 16.30 -22.74 -20.56
CA ARG A 213 16.93 -23.62 -21.54
C ARG A 213 17.62 -24.82 -20.89
N TYR A 214 17.00 -25.40 -19.86
CA TYR A 214 17.62 -26.44 -19.03
C TYR A 214 18.04 -27.63 -19.84
N SER A 215 17.16 -28.19 -20.68
CA SER A 215 17.49 -29.37 -21.53
C SER A 215 18.70 -29.11 -22.45
N GLN A 216 18.79 -27.92 -23.07
CA GLN A 216 19.93 -27.56 -23.90
C GLN A 216 21.22 -27.48 -23.10
N ARG A 217 21.16 -26.85 -21.90
CA ARG A 217 22.35 -26.71 -21.03
C ARG A 217 22.80 -28.07 -20.47
N LYS A 218 21.87 -28.99 -20.24
CA LYS A 218 22.16 -30.36 -19.84
C LYS A 218 22.83 -31.12 -20.98
N GLN A 219 22.29 -31.04 -22.20
CA GLN A 219 22.88 -31.62 -23.38
C GLN A 219 24.29 -31.10 -23.65
N ASN A 220 24.52 -29.79 -23.51
CA ASN A 220 25.84 -29.20 -23.65
C ASN A 220 26.87 -29.79 -22.66
N LEU A 221 26.46 -30.15 -21.45
CA LEU A 221 27.29 -30.79 -20.44
C LEU A 221 27.67 -32.19 -20.89
N GLU A 222 26.70 -33.01 -21.33
CA GLU A 222 26.90 -34.36 -21.82
C GLU A 222 27.81 -34.37 -23.05
N ASP A 223 27.60 -33.47 -24.00
CA ASP A 223 28.39 -33.36 -25.23
C ASP A 223 29.84 -32.96 -24.92
N GLU A 224 30.06 -32.06 -23.96
CA GLU A 224 31.43 -31.67 -23.58
C GLU A 224 32.15 -32.76 -22.83
N ILE A 225 31.49 -33.54 -21.98
CA ILE A 225 32.07 -34.72 -21.35
C ILE A 225 32.48 -35.74 -22.43
N LYS A 226 31.58 -36.09 -23.36
CA LYS A 226 31.88 -36.99 -24.48
C LYS A 226 33.01 -36.48 -25.35
N ARG A 227 33.09 -35.18 -25.63
CA ARG A 227 34.18 -34.55 -26.38
C ARG A 227 35.53 -34.76 -25.69
N LEU A 228 35.57 -34.55 -24.37
CA LEU A 228 36.79 -34.75 -23.58
C LEU A 228 37.20 -36.19 -23.49
N GLU A 229 36.27 -37.13 -23.31
CA GLU A 229 36.55 -38.59 -23.32
C GLU A 229 37.28 -39.04 -24.60
N ASN A 230 36.85 -38.50 -25.75
CA ASN A 230 37.42 -38.81 -27.06
C ASN A 230 38.62 -37.92 -27.43
N SER A 231 39.07 -37.03 -26.56
CA SER A 231 40.19 -36.11 -26.81
C SER A 231 41.50 -36.64 -26.25
N ASN A 232 42.60 -36.15 -26.79
CA ASN A 232 43.95 -36.37 -26.25
C ASN A 232 44.43 -35.23 -25.38
N GLU A 233 43.48 -34.45 -24.78
CA GLU A 233 43.81 -33.30 -23.96
C GLU A 233 44.54 -33.69 -22.68
N VAL A 234 45.58 -32.93 -22.33
CA VAL A 234 46.27 -33.06 -21.03
C VAL A 234 45.32 -32.77 -19.90
N ASN A 235 45.30 -33.60 -18.84
CA ASN A 235 44.41 -33.49 -17.68
C ASN A 235 42.90 -33.67 -18.00
N LYS A 236 42.52 -34.40 -19.05
CA LYS A 236 41.13 -34.67 -19.42
C LYS A 236 40.32 -35.26 -18.26
N GLU A 237 40.86 -36.23 -17.53
CA GLU A 237 40.19 -36.85 -16.38
C GLU A 237 39.81 -35.87 -15.30
N LYS A 238 40.71 -34.93 -14.96
CA LYS A 238 40.39 -33.85 -14.00
C LYS A 238 39.33 -32.90 -14.53
N LYS A 239 39.33 -32.62 -15.84
CA LYS A 239 38.29 -31.78 -16.47
C LYS A 239 36.93 -32.47 -16.45
N ILE A 240 36.87 -33.75 -16.80
CA ILE A 240 35.67 -34.59 -16.77
C ILE A 240 35.13 -34.63 -15.34
N SER A 241 35.95 -34.98 -14.34
CA SER A 241 35.54 -35.02 -12.94
C SER A 241 35.02 -33.68 -12.41
N ASN A 242 35.48 -32.54 -12.93
CA ASN A 242 34.93 -31.22 -12.61
C ASN A 242 33.61 -30.93 -13.31
N LEU A 243 33.37 -31.47 -14.50
CA LEU A 243 32.11 -31.34 -15.23
C LEU A 243 31.02 -32.21 -14.62
N GLU A 244 31.36 -33.45 -14.21
CA GLU A 244 30.43 -34.39 -13.54
C GLU A 244 29.83 -33.84 -12.23
N LYS A 245 30.47 -32.83 -11.61
CA LYS A 245 29.97 -32.14 -10.43
C LYS A 245 28.94 -31.05 -10.76
N ARG A 246 28.65 -30.82 -12.03
CA ARG A 246 27.73 -29.78 -12.50
C ARG A 246 26.43 -30.41 -12.98
N ASP A 247 25.34 -29.70 -12.81
CA ASP A 247 24.04 -30.11 -13.36
C ASP A 247 23.86 -29.67 -14.81
N THR A 248 24.48 -28.56 -15.20
CA THR A 248 24.40 -28.01 -16.57
C THR A 248 25.71 -27.35 -17.02
N LEU A 249 25.86 -27.20 -18.35
CA LEU A 249 26.94 -26.43 -18.96
C LEU A 249 26.35 -25.32 -19.84
N GLY A 250 26.89 -24.11 -19.67
CA GLY A 250 26.47 -22.93 -20.40
C GLY A 250 25.83 -21.88 -19.52
N GLY A 251 25.82 -20.66 -20.04
CA GLY A 251 25.26 -19.50 -19.35
C GLY A 251 23.74 -19.40 -19.51
N ILE A 252 23.11 -18.78 -18.52
CA ILE A 252 21.77 -18.24 -18.65
C ILE A 252 21.87 -16.84 -19.27
N ASN A 253 20.83 -16.44 -19.99
CA ASN A 253 20.87 -15.21 -20.76
C ASN A 253 20.22 -14.01 -20.02
N PHE A 254 20.05 -14.08 -18.70
CA PHE A 254 19.53 -13.02 -17.85
C PHE A 254 20.31 -12.92 -16.53
N ASP A 255 20.29 -11.73 -15.92
CA ASP A 255 21.04 -11.39 -14.70
C ASP A 255 20.14 -11.35 -13.46
N SER A 256 18.84 -11.26 -13.68
CA SER A 256 17.84 -11.25 -12.61
C SER A 256 16.51 -11.84 -13.05
N VAL A 257 15.77 -12.34 -12.08
CA VAL A 257 14.39 -12.82 -12.21
C VAL A 257 13.51 -12.03 -11.28
N ILE A 258 12.54 -11.32 -11.83
CA ILE A 258 11.48 -10.67 -11.07
C ILE A 258 10.32 -11.65 -10.98
N ILE A 259 10.01 -12.13 -9.78
CA ILE A 259 8.94 -13.09 -9.51
C ILE A 259 7.78 -12.31 -8.91
N ALA A 260 6.72 -12.09 -9.69
CA ALA A 260 5.56 -11.33 -9.26
C ALA A 260 4.57 -12.20 -8.48
N ASP A 261 5.03 -12.84 -7.40
CA ASP A 261 4.24 -13.78 -6.63
C ASP A 261 4.54 -13.70 -5.11
N PHE A 262 3.79 -14.46 -4.33
CA PHE A 262 3.80 -14.46 -2.87
C PHE A 262 3.72 -15.89 -2.32
N ASP A 263 3.98 -16.03 -1.04
CA ASP A 263 3.76 -17.23 -0.25
C ASP A 263 4.30 -18.53 -0.91
N GLU A 264 3.51 -19.58 -0.95
CA GLU A 264 3.90 -20.88 -1.48
C GLU A 264 4.16 -20.87 -3.00
N SER A 265 3.45 -20.03 -3.76
CA SER A 265 3.70 -19.87 -5.19
C SER A 265 5.08 -19.31 -5.48
N LEU A 266 5.52 -18.30 -4.71
CA LEU A 266 6.88 -17.75 -4.80
C LEU A 266 7.93 -18.84 -4.52
N LYS A 267 7.71 -19.66 -3.49
CA LYS A 267 8.61 -20.79 -3.15
C LYS A 267 8.67 -21.84 -4.26
N SER A 268 7.53 -22.15 -4.86
CA SER A 268 7.44 -23.10 -5.98
C SER A 268 8.23 -22.64 -7.21
N VAL A 269 8.13 -21.34 -7.56
CA VAL A 269 8.92 -20.74 -8.64
C VAL A 269 10.42 -20.82 -8.33
N ALA A 270 10.83 -20.46 -7.13
CA ALA A 270 12.24 -20.50 -6.72
C ALA A 270 12.80 -21.93 -6.71
N THR A 271 12.01 -22.90 -6.27
CA THR A 271 12.38 -24.34 -6.30
C THR A 271 12.55 -24.83 -7.74
N SER A 272 11.65 -24.46 -8.65
CA SER A 272 11.76 -24.81 -10.08
C SER A 272 12.96 -24.13 -10.74
N LEU A 273 13.29 -22.90 -10.37
CA LEU A 273 14.51 -22.22 -10.83
C LEU A 273 15.76 -22.94 -10.33
N LEU A 274 15.80 -23.32 -9.06
CA LEU A 274 16.92 -24.07 -8.48
C LEU A 274 17.09 -25.44 -9.14
N TYR A 275 15.99 -26.17 -9.36
CA TYR A 275 16.00 -27.43 -10.09
C TYR A 275 16.63 -27.32 -11.48
N THR A 276 16.43 -26.19 -12.15
CA THR A 276 17.03 -25.89 -13.44
C THR A 276 18.44 -25.30 -13.37
N ASP A 277 19.13 -25.42 -12.24
CA ASP A 277 20.47 -24.85 -11.99
C ASP A 277 20.52 -23.31 -12.18
N VAL A 278 19.47 -22.62 -11.74
CA VAL A 278 19.39 -21.15 -11.71
C VAL A 278 19.13 -20.73 -10.25
N SER A 279 20.18 -20.69 -9.44
CA SER A 279 20.08 -20.33 -8.03
C SER A 279 20.11 -18.82 -7.81
N SER A 280 19.65 -18.36 -6.62
CA SER A 280 19.72 -16.98 -6.18
C SER A 280 21.16 -16.42 -6.06
N ASN A 281 22.17 -17.32 -6.00
CA ASN A 281 23.58 -16.93 -6.03
C ASN A 281 24.11 -16.68 -7.45
N ARG A 282 23.41 -17.16 -8.47
CA ARG A 282 23.78 -16.96 -9.89
C ARG A 282 23.04 -15.80 -10.54
N VAL A 283 21.82 -15.54 -10.11
CA VAL A 283 20.97 -14.44 -10.60
C VAL A 283 20.28 -13.76 -9.44
N ASN A 284 20.01 -12.47 -9.57
CA ASN A 284 19.28 -11.76 -8.52
C ASN A 284 17.80 -12.18 -8.52
N TYR A 285 17.34 -12.81 -7.45
CA TYR A 285 15.92 -13.07 -7.24
C TYR A 285 15.27 -11.80 -6.67
N ILE A 286 14.35 -11.22 -7.41
CA ILE A 286 13.61 -10.01 -7.03
C ILE A 286 12.14 -10.39 -6.94
N THR A 287 11.45 -9.93 -5.89
CA THR A 287 10.01 -10.17 -5.76
C THR A 287 9.27 -8.90 -5.37
N LEU A 288 7.95 -9.01 -5.21
CA LEU A 288 7.08 -7.94 -4.72
C LEU A 288 7.21 -7.78 -3.21
N ASN A 289 6.42 -6.88 -2.62
CA ASN A 289 6.42 -6.60 -1.18
C ASN A 289 6.03 -7.84 -0.36
N GLN A 290 6.93 -8.33 0.45
CA GLN A 290 6.75 -9.52 1.30
C GLN A 290 6.46 -9.17 2.77
N TRP A 291 6.18 -7.92 3.09
CA TRP A 291 5.78 -7.45 4.43
C TRP A 291 6.69 -7.88 5.58
N PHE A 292 7.96 -8.21 5.30
CA PHE A 292 8.92 -8.77 6.27
C PHE A 292 8.45 -10.10 6.88
N ASP A 293 7.83 -10.95 6.08
CA ASP A 293 7.44 -12.29 6.50
C ASP A 293 8.68 -13.11 6.84
N LYS A 294 8.78 -13.51 8.10
CA LYS A 294 9.91 -14.29 8.60
C LYS A 294 9.97 -15.71 8.02
N SER A 295 8.91 -16.20 7.38
CA SER A 295 8.94 -17.50 6.70
C SER A 295 9.97 -17.53 5.58
N ILE A 296 10.16 -16.41 4.87
CA ILE A 296 11.17 -16.25 3.81
C ILE A 296 12.59 -16.47 4.34
N LEU A 297 12.88 -16.09 5.59
CA LEU A 297 14.18 -16.27 6.21
C LEU A 297 14.52 -17.76 6.49
N LYS A 298 13.51 -18.62 6.47
CA LYS A 298 13.70 -20.08 6.67
C LYS A 298 13.94 -20.82 5.36
N GLU A 299 13.71 -20.18 4.21
CA GLU A 299 13.83 -20.77 2.89
C GLU A 299 15.21 -20.44 2.30
N GLU A 300 16.20 -21.30 2.55
CA GLU A 300 17.57 -21.08 2.08
C GLU A 300 17.65 -20.96 0.55
N ASN A 301 16.83 -21.72 -0.17
CA ASN A 301 16.79 -21.70 -1.65
C ASN A 301 16.30 -20.36 -2.24
N LEU A 302 15.60 -19.57 -1.46
CA LEU A 302 15.17 -18.21 -1.85
C LEU A 302 16.25 -17.15 -1.60
N GLN A 303 17.23 -17.41 -0.75
CA GLN A 303 18.16 -16.40 -0.28
C GLN A 303 19.45 -16.37 -1.11
N PRO A 304 19.95 -15.16 -1.44
CA PRO A 304 19.37 -13.84 -1.16
C PRO A 304 18.16 -13.55 -2.04
N ILE A 305 17.09 -12.96 -1.46
CA ILE A 305 15.95 -12.45 -2.21
C ILE A 305 15.74 -10.96 -1.94
N TYR A 306 15.49 -10.21 -3.00
CA TYR A 306 15.37 -8.75 -3.01
C TYR A 306 13.92 -8.34 -3.17
N PHE A 307 13.47 -7.34 -2.40
CA PHE A 307 12.07 -6.90 -2.48
C PHE A 307 11.87 -5.44 -2.03
N PRO A 308 10.89 -4.72 -2.64
CA PRO A 308 10.46 -3.43 -2.17
C PRO A 308 9.56 -3.57 -0.95
N SER A 309 9.70 -2.70 0.03
CA SER A 309 8.78 -2.63 1.16
C SER A 309 8.80 -1.25 1.83
N ILE A 310 7.94 -1.10 2.82
CA ILE A 310 7.85 0.06 3.69
C ILE A 310 9.11 0.21 4.55
N ASN A 311 9.17 1.29 5.35
CA ASN A 311 10.28 1.45 6.29
C ASN A 311 10.19 0.44 7.45
N LYS A 312 11.11 -0.54 7.49
CA LYS A 312 11.11 -1.62 8.49
C LYS A 312 11.17 -1.10 9.92
N LYS A 313 12.05 -0.14 10.21
CA LYS A 313 12.18 0.43 11.57
C LYS A 313 10.87 1.06 12.03
N ASN A 314 10.20 1.79 11.15
CA ASN A 314 8.92 2.41 11.47
C ASN A 314 7.81 1.36 11.65
N TYR A 315 7.84 0.30 10.84
CA TYR A 315 6.93 -0.83 10.98
C TYR A 315 7.12 -1.54 12.32
N ASP A 316 8.37 -1.87 12.69
CA ASP A 316 8.68 -2.52 13.97
C ASP A 316 8.24 -1.64 15.16
N ASN A 317 8.47 -0.32 15.08
CA ASN A 317 8.01 0.62 16.10
C ASN A 317 6.47 0.65 16.20
N PHE A 318 5.76 0.60 15.07
CA PHE A 318 4.30 0.54 15.07
C PHE A 318 3.79 -0.76 15.70
N VAL A 319 4.38 -1.90 15.32
CA VAL A 319 4.02 -3.20 15.88
C VAL A 319 4.22 -3.22 17.40
N SER A 320 5.36 -2.71 17.88
CA SER A 320 5.65 -2.64 19.32
C SER A 320 4.66 -1.73 20.06
N GLU A 321 4.34 -0.57 19.51
CA GLU A 321 3.38 0.37 20.07
C GLU A 321 1.96 -0.21 20.12
N TYR A 322 1.54 -0.85 19.03
CA TYR A 322 0.24 -1.51 18.96
C TYR A 322 0.15 -2.64 19.99
N PHE A 323 1.19 -3.48 20.10
CA PHE A 323 1.24 -4.56 21.07
C PHE A 323 1.17 -4.06 22.52
N ASN A 324 1.91 -3.00 22.85
CA ASN A 324 1.90 -2.41 24.19
C ASN A 324 0.52 -1.89 24.62
N ILE A 325 -0.31 -1.45 23.67
CA ILE A 325 -1.63 -0.91 23.96
C ILE A 325 -2.70 -1.99 23.96
N TYR A 326 -2.63 -2.95 23.04
CA TYR A 326 -3.71 -3.92 22.82
C TYR A 326 -3.37 -5.35 23.24
N ASN A 327 -2.12 -5.62 23.63
CA ASN A 327 -1.59 -6.95 23.97
C ASN A 327 -1.84 -8.01 22.87
N GLU A 328 -1.79 -7.57 21.61
CA GLU A 328 -1.90 -8.41 20.40
C GLU A 328 -1.07 -7.82 19.27
N TYR A 329 -0.70 -8.65 18.30
CA TYR A 329 0.01 -8.18 17.10
C TYR A 329 -0.98 -7.65 16.06
N PRO A 330 -0.63 -6.53 15.38
CA PRO A 330 -1.47 -5.98 14.33
C PRO A 330 -1.45 -6.87 13.08
N ASN A 331 -2.58 -6.90 12.37
CA ASN A 331 -2.57 -7.41 10.99
C ASN A 331 -1.74 -6.48 10.10
N GLN A 332 -1.05 -7.03 9.11
CA GLN A 332 -0.16 -6.27 8.22
C GLN A 332 -0.83 -5.07 7.54
N ILE A 333 -2.10 -5.17 7.16
CA ILE A 333 -2.82 -4.08 6.48
C ILE A 333 -3.21 -2.95 7.45
N SER A 334 -3.27 -3.22 8.75
CA SER A 334 -3.81 -2.27 9.74
C SER A 334 -3.03 -0.97 9.84
N PHE A 335 -1.72 -0.99 9.59
CA PHE A 335 -0.94 0.24 9.62
C PHE A 335 -1.22 1.17 8.42
N LEU A 336 -1.72 0.64 7.28
CA LEU A 336 -2.18 1.50 6.19
C LEU A 336 -3.30 2.42 6.66
N SER A 337 -4.24 1.90 7.45
CA SER A 337 -5.31 2.72 8.03
C SER A 337 -4.78 3.79 8.98
N PHE A 338 -3.73 3.50 9.74
CA PHE A 338 -3.06 4.49 10.59
C PHE A 338 -2.55 5.67 9.77
N ASP A 339 -1.81 5.40 8.69
CA ASP A 339 -1.26 6.44 7.83
C ASP A 339 -2.34 7.14 6.99
N LEU A 340 -3.39 6.43 6.54
CA LEU A 340 -4.51 7.04 5.82
C LEU A 340 -5.30 8.03 6.68
N VAL A 341 -5.51 7.74 7.97
CA VAL A 341 -6.10 8.71 8.92
C VAL A 341 -5.23 9.96 9.02
N GLY A 342 -3.93 9.77 9.17
CA GLY A 342 -2.97 10.87 9.20
C GLY A 342 -2.97 11.70 7.90
N LEU A 343 -3.04 11.02 6.75
CA LEU A 343 -3.13 11.65 5.44
C LEU A 343 -4.41 12.48 5.30
N VAL A 344 -5.56 11.91 5.63
CA VAL A 344 -6.85 12.61 5.55
C VAL A 344 -6.84 13.85 6.45
N TYR A 345 -6.37 13.70 7.69
CA TYR A 345 -6.24 14.84 8.61
C TYR A 345 -5.32 15.93 8.06
N PHE A 346 -4.17 15.56 7.53
CA PHE A 346 -3.22 16.50 6.91
C PHE A 346 -3.83 17.25 5.73
N LEU A 347 -4.56 16.58 4.85
CA LEU A 347 -5.19 17.22 3.69
C LEU A 347 -6.33 18.14 4.10
N ILE A 348 -7.14 17.74 5.08
CA ILE A 348 -8.22 18.58 5.63
C ILE A 348 -7.62 19.81 6.33
N TYR A 349 -6.57 19.64 7.14
CA TYR A 349 -5.87 20.74 7.78
C TYR A 349 -5.28 21.72 6.75
N LYS A 350 -4.65 21.25 5.69
CA LYS A 350 -4.15 22.09 4.59
C LYS A 350 -5.23 22.80 3.79
N ASN A 351 -6.47 22.39 3.91
CA ASN A 351 -7.62 22.96 3.24
C ASN A 351 -8.54 23.72 4.23
N ASP A 352 -7.94 24.30 5.28
CA ASP A 352 -8.63 25.12 6.29
C ASP A 352 -9.85 24.42 6.91
N PHE A 353 -9.75 23.10 7.13
CA PHE A 353 -10.79 22.22 7.63
C PHE A 353 -12.04 22.11 6.74
N ILE A 354 -11.98 22.57 5.50
CA ILE A 354 -13.05 22.39 4.52
C ILE A 354 -12.94 21.01 3.88
N ILE A 355 -13.96 20.17 4.11
CA ILE A 355 -14.00 18.81 3.56
C ILE A 355 -14.68 18.84 2.19
N ASN A 356 -13.91 18.59 1.14
CA ASN A 356 -14.41 18.33 -0.21
C ASN A 356 -13.57 17.26 -0.91
N ASN A 357 -14.13 16.63 -1.94
CA ASN A 357 -13.46 15.58 -2.69
C ASN A 357 -12.24 16.06 -3.49
N LYS A 358 -12.10 17.38 -3.75
CA LYS A 358 -10.99 17.95 -4.52
C LYS A 358 -9.66 17.98 -3.76
N ILE A 359 -9.67 17.75 -2.42
CA ILE A 359 -8.43 17.74 -1.62
C ILE A 359 -7.42 16.67 -2.08
N PHE A 360 -7.91 15.59 -2.73
CA PHE A 360 -7.07 14.52 -3.26
C PHE A 360 -6.57 14.77 -4.68
N TYR A 361 -7.07 15.80 -5.39
CA TYR A 361 -6.65 16.10 -6.78
C TYR A 361 -5.32 16.85 -6.84
N LYS A 362 -5.01 17.65 -5.82
CA LYS A 362 -3.78 18.44 -5.79
C LYS A 362 -2.60 17.54 -5.50
N LYS A 363 -1.51 17.72 -6.26
CA LYS A 363 -0.25 17.03 -5.99
C LYS A 363 0.24 17.36 -4.57
N ASN A 364 0.37 16.36 -3.76
CA ASN A 364 0.86 16.43 -2.38
C ASN A 364 1.82 15.29 -2.10
N LYS A 365 2.69 15.51 -1.14
CA LYS A 365 3.58 14.51 -0.58
C LYS A 365 3.35 14.46 0.93
N PHE A 366 3.00 13.30 1.43
CA PHE A 366 2.75 13.09 2.85
C PHE A 366 3.77 12.09 3.39
N LYS A 367 4.42 12.44 4.49
CA LYS A 367 5.30 11.54 5.22
C LYS A 367 4.50 10.94 6.38
N GLY A 368 4.00 9.74 6.16
CA GLY A 368 3.33 8.96 7.18
C GLY A 368 4.32 8.35 8.18
N LYS A 369 3.79 7.61 9.15
CA LYS A 369 4.61 6.86 10.11
C LYS A 369 5.40 5.74 9.41
N ILE A 370 4.82 5.13 8.40
CA ILE A 370 5.33 3.93 7.74
C ILE A 370 6.11 4.25 6.48
N GLY A 371 5.66 5.25 5.75
CA GLY A 371 6.26 5.57 4.47
C GLY A 371 5.90 6.96 3.96
N ILE A 372 6.26 7.20 2.72
CA ILE A 372 5.96 8.43 2.00
C ILE A 372 4.93 8.11 0.93
N PHE A 373 3.83 8.85 0.97
CA PHE A 373 2.78 8.81 -0.03
C PHE A 373 2.92 10.01 -0.97
N GLU A 374 2.76 9.77 -2.24
CA GLU A 374 2.55 10.82 -3.24
C GLU A 374 1.10 10.73 -3.72
N ILE A 375 0.41 11.86 -3.68
CA ILE A 375 -0.96 11.99 -4.15
C ILE A 375 -0.95 12.87 -5.38
N ASN A 376 -1.60 12.43 -6.41
CA ASN A 376 -1.77 13.19 -7.63
C ASN A 376 -3.02 12.71 -8.37
N LYS A 377 -3.94 13.61 -8.71
CA LYS A 377 -5.14 13.30 -9.51
C LYS A 377 -5.93 12.08 -9.02
N ASN A 378 -6.23 12.03 -7.71
CA ASN A 378 -6.91 10.91 -7.05
C ASN A 378 -6.14 9.57 -7.06
N GLU A 379 -4.85 9.59 -7.29
CA GLU A 379 -4.02 8.40 -7.17
C GLU A 379 -3.06 8.54 -5.98
N ILE A 380 -2.90 7.47 -5.23
CA ILE A 380 -1.89 7.34 -4.18
C ILE A 380 -0.81 6.39 -4.67
N SER A 381 0.44 6.81 -4.58
CA SER A 381 1.60 5.96 -4.77
C SER A 381 2.53 6.01 -3.57
N HIS A 382 3.16 4.87 -3.27
CA HIS A 382 4.09 4.73 -2.17
C HIS A 382 5.53 4.84 -2.66
N ILE A 383 6.37 5.60 -1.94
CA ILE A 383 7.82 5.55 -2.13
C ILE A 383 8.36 4.47 -1.21
N LEU A 384 8.72 3.34 -1.79
CA LEU A 384 9.18 2.17 -1.05
C LEU A 384 10.71 2.19 -0.89
N ASN A 385 11.18 1.62 0.21
CA ASN A 385 12.57 1.23 0.39
C ASN A 385 12.80 -0.12 -0.29
N PHE A 386 14.06 -0.52 -0.42
CA PHE A 386 14.44 -1.81 -0.98
C PHE A 386 15.24 -2.61 0.05
N TYR A 387 14.97 -3.91 0.12
CA TYR A 387 15.53 -4.81 1.11
C TYR A 387 16.08 -6.07 0.47
N VAL A 388 16.95 -6.74 1.20
CA VAL A 388 17.36 -8.11 0.93
C VAL A 388 17.05 -8.96 2.17
N ALA A 389 16.49 -10.15 1.94
CA ALA A 389 16.40 -11.20 2.95
C ALA A 389 17.57 -12.18 2.74
N GLU A 390 18.46 -12.21 3.70
CA GLU A 390 19.65 -13.08 3.72
C GLU A 390 20.14 -13.29 5.15
N ASN A 391 20.79 -14.41 5.40
CA ASN A 391 21.42 -14.70 6.70
C ASN A 391 20.47 -14.43 7.89
N ASN A 392 19.26 -14.99 7.84
CA ASN A 392 18.21 -14.81 8.87
C ASN A 392 17.84 -13.35 9.20
N SER A 393 18.07 -12.42 8.30
CA SER A 393 17.80 -11.01 8.53
C SER A 393 17.29 -10.28 7.29
N PHE A 394 16.52 -9.20 7.52
CA PHE A 394 16.14 -8.24 6.49
C PHE A 394 17.06 -7.03 6.56
N LYS A 395 17.87 -6.82 5.54
CA LYS A 395 18.78 -5.68 5.45
C LYS A 395 18.27 -4.68 4.43
N LYS A 396 18.30 -3.41 4.80
CA LYS A 396 17.94 -2.31 3.89
C LYS A 396 19.07 -2.04 2.91
N ILE A 397 18.73 -1.88 1.62
CA ILE A 397 19.66 -1.50 0.56
C ILE A 397 19.64 0.02 0.37
N PHE A 398 18.43 0.61 0.18
CA PHE A 398 18.23 2.07 0.11
C PHE A 398 16.85 2.51 0.60
#